data_acb41486bf3bbea398451a0a42d55f57
#
_entry.id   acb41486bf3bbea398451a0a42d55f57
#
_cell.length_a   1.000
_cell.length_b   1.000
_cell.length_c   1.000
_cell.angle_alpha   90.00
_cell.angle_beta   90.00
_cell.angle_gamma   90.00
#
_symmetry.space_group_name_H-M   'P 1'
#
loop_
_entity.id
_entity.type
_entity.pdbx_description
1 polymer ?
#
loop_
_entity_poly.entity_id
_entity_poly.type
_entity_poly.pdbx_seq_one_letter_code
_entity_poly.pdbx_strand_id
1 'polypeptide(L)'
;MPGREDGSALPRWLTVVLGLAGTAGALWGLHAAAPVLGPVILAFVLTVVAHPLVGALVRRGVRRGVAVAATVLVIDGGLIAFALALVLSVGQLATVLPQYADEWQELLDGLRATLAGLGVGPEQAHQLVRSLDPGTVVAAVGGLLGRVTLSIGSLVLVLATVLFMAADATGLPERLAAVPGTWRLRAALGDFARDTRRYVVVTTVFGFAVAVLDTVALVLLGIPLPLLWGLLSFLTNYVPNIGFFLGLAPPTLLALLIGGPGLALLVVVIYTLVNFVLQSVVQPVVVGDAVGLSVTLTFLSVIVWTVVLGPLGAVLAIPLTLFAYALLVGQDPERRWARVLLAGASGAGTAADRATGPRRALRHRDRQPRSSSADDDGLPRVGSRSGRPGAPQDVPLGPGSGGP
;
A
#
# COMPACT_ATOMS: atom_id res chain seq x y z
N MET A 1 -53.93 12.83 26.31
CA MET A 1 -52.89 12.61 25.30
C MET A 1 -51.68 13.39 25.76
N PRO A 2 -50.61 12.76 26.23
CA PRO A 2 -49.36 13.46 26.53
C PRO A 2 -48.52 13.53 25.25
N GLY A 3 -47.96 14.73 25.01
CA GLY A 3 -47.17 15.05 23.87
C GLY A 3 -45.93 14.19 23.72
N ARG A 4 -45.64 13.80 22.48
CA ARG A 4 -44.30 13.35 22.06
C ARG A 4 -43.33 14.47 22.38
N GLU A 5 -42.46 14.22 23.34
CA GLU A 5 -41.24 14.98 23.52
C GLU A 5 -40.39 14.77 22.23
N ASP A 6 -40.40 15.77 21.38
CA ASP A 6 -39.42 15.86 20.28
C ASP A 6 -38.05 15.93 20.94
N GLY A 7 -37.33 14.80 20.90
CA GLY A 7 -35.95 14.73 21.31
C GLY A 7 -35.20 15.85 20.60
N SER A 8 -34.68 16.80 21.35
CA SER A 8 -33.99 18.00 20.90
C SER A 8 -32.79 17.58 20.02
N ALA A 9 -33.03 17.50 18.72
CA ALA A 9 -31.97 17.32 17.76
C ALA A 9 -31.02 18.51 17.89
N LEU A 10 -29.76 18.25 18.21
CA LEU A 10 -28.72 19.29 18.31
C LEU A 10 -28.71 20.15 17.04
N PRO A 11 -28.57 21.47 17.17
CA PRO A 11 -28.49 22.36 16.02
C PRO A 11 -27.38 21.85 15.04
N ARG A 12 -27.64 21.88 13.75
CA ARG A 12 -26.71 21.38 12.71
C ARG A 12 -25.30 21.95 12.85
N TRP A 13 -25.17 23.22 13.19
CA TRP A 13 -23.85 23.84 13.42
C TRP A 13 -23.09 23.21 14.60
N LEU A 14 -23.81 22.87 15.69
CA LEU A 14 -23.22 22.22 16.87
C LEU A 14 -22.78 20.80 16.53
N THR A 15 -23.57 20.05 15.75
CA THR A 15 -23.17 18.72 15.26
C THR A 15 -21.91 18.78 14.40
N VAL A 16 -21.79 19.80 13.53
CA VAL A 16 -20.58 20.02 12.72
C VAL A 16 -19.38 20.38 13.60
N VAL A 17 -19.55 21.30 14.55
CA VAL A 17 -18.46 21.71 15.47
C VAL A 17 -18.01 20.55 16.33
N LEU A 18 -18.93 19.77 16.92
CA LEU A 18 -18.61 18.57 17.69
C LEU A 18 -17.94 17.50 16.84
N GLY A 19 -18.38 17.32 15.60
CA GLY A 19 -17.76 16.40 14.63
C GLY A 19 -16.32 16.80 14.31
N LEU A 20 -16.09 18.09 14.04
CA LEU A 20 -14.74 18.62 13.77
C LEU A 20 -13.85 18.53 15.01
N ALA A 21 -14.35 18.92 16.19
CA ALA A 21 -13.61 18.82 17.44
C ALA A 21 -13.27 17.36 17.79
N GLY A 22 -14.22 16.44 17.61
CA GLY A 22 -14.01 15.00 17.80
C GLY A 22 -12.96 14.44 16.85
N THR A 23 -13.02 14.83 15.57
CA THR A 23 -12.03 14.43 14.55
C THR A 23 -10.64 14.98 14.89
N ALA A 24 -10.54 16.26 15.25
CA ALA A 24 -9.27 16.87 15.65
C ALA A 24 -8.69 16.20 16.90
N GLY A 25 -9.52 15.92 17.91
CA GLY A 25 -9.13 15.20 19.12
C GLY A 25 -8.66 13.77 18.83
N ALA A 26 -9.35 13.06 17.94
CA ALA A 26 -8.96 11.71 17.51
C ALA A 26 -7.62 11.73 16.76
N LEU A 27 -7.41 12.66 15.82
CA LEU A 27 -6.15 12.82 15.11
C LEU A 27 -5.00 13.18 16.05
N TRP A 28 -5.24 14.05 17.03
CA TRP A 28 -4.25 14.41 18.05
C TRP A 28 -3.92 13.20 18.94
N GLY A 29 -4.91 12.43 19.38
CA GLY A 29 -4.72 11.21 20.15
C GLY A 29 -3.92 10.14 19.36
N LEU A 30 -4.22 9.97 18.07
CA LEU A 30 -3.46 9.10 17.17
C LEU A 30 -2.01 9.59 17.02
N HIS A 31 -1.81 10.89 16.87
CA HIS A 31 -0.46 11.49 16.80
C HIS A 31 0.33 11.27 18.09
N ALA A 32 -0.28 11.47 19.26
CA ALA A 32 0.35 11.20 20.56
C ALA A 32 0.72 9.72 20.73
N ALA A 33 -0.08 8.81 20.19
CA ALA A 33 0.16 7.37 20.21
C ALA A 33 1.04 6.87 19.04
N ALA A 34 1.45 7.74 18.11
CA ALA A 34 2.22 7.38 16.91
C ALA A 34 3.49 6.55 17.19
N PRO A 35 4.27 6.78 18.26
CA PRO A 35 5.46 5.99 18.55
C PRO A 35 5.18 4.50 18.78
N VAL A 36 3.97 4.16 19.22
CA VAL A 36 3.52 2.77 19.42
C VAL A 36 2.69 2.28 18.24
N LEU A 37 1.76 3.12 17.76
CA LEU A 37 0.83 2.74 16.67
C LEU A 37 1.57 2.54 15.34
N GLY A 38 2.56 3.35 15.01
CA GLY A 38 3.31 3.24 13.77
C GLY A 38 3.96 1.84 13.62
N PRO A 39 4.79 1.40 14.57
CA PRO A 39 5.36 0.05 14.60
C PRO A 39 4.31 -1.06 14.54
N VAL A 40 3.22 -0.95 15.31
CA VAL A 40 2.15 -1.96 15.35
C VAL A 40 1.44 -2.06 13.99
N ILE A 41 1.14 -0.92 13.36
CA ILE A 41 0.51 -0.90 12.03
C ILE A 41 1.46 -1.45 10.97
N LEU A 42 2.76 -1.11 11.03
CA LEU A 42 3.76 -1.69 10.14
C LEU A 42 3.79 -3.22 10.26
N ALA A 43 3.84 -3.73 11.49
CA ALA A 43 3.79 -5.17 11.75
C ALA A 43 2.50 -5.82 11.21
N PHE A 44 1.36 -5.15 11.37
CA PHE A 44 0.08 -5.60 10.82
C PHE A 44 0.12 -5.70 9.28
N VAL A 45 0.58 -4.65 8.61
CA VAL A 45 0.72 -4.64 7.15
C VAL A 45 1.67 -5.74 6.66
N LEU A 46 2.82 -5.90 7.30
CA LEU A 46 3.78 -6.95 6.96
C LEU A 46 3.20 -8.35 7.15
N THR A 47 2.45 -8.57 8.23
CA THR A 47 1.75 -9.84 8.49
C THR A 47 0.70 -10.13 7.41
N VAL A 48 -0.10 -9.12 7.02
CA VAL A 48 -1.10 -9.25 5.94
C VAL A 48 -0.44 -9.59 4.61
N VAL A 49 0.68 -8.95 4.30
CA VAL A 49 1.45 -9.17 3.05
C VAL A 49 2.05 -10.57 3.02
N ALA A 50 2.63 -11.02 4.12
CA ALA A 50 3.35 -12.29 4.19
C ALA A 50 2.45 -13.51 4.45
N HIS A 51 1.19 -13.32 4.85
CA HIS A 51 0.26 -14.43 5.14
C HIS A 51 0.19 -15.51 4.02
N PRO A 52 0.24 -15.21 2.69
CA PRO A 52 0.24 -16.24 1.67
C PRO A 52 1.48 -17.13 1.67
N LEU A 53 2.61 -16.65 2.20
CA LEU A 53 3.83 -17.46 2.31
C LEU A 53 3.59 -18.64 3.24
N VAL A 54 2.90 -18.40 4.37
CA VAL A 54 2.48 -19.48 5.28
C VAL A 54 1.62 -20.50 4.54
N GLY A 55 0.60 -20.03 3.80
CA GLY A 55 -0.26 -20.92 3.01
C GLY A 55 0.51 -21.68 1.91
N ALA A 56 1.48 -21.06 1.25
CA ALA A 56 2.30 -21.70 0.23
C ALA A 56 3.19 -22.79 0.83
N LEU A 57 3.81 -22.56 1.99
CA LEU A 57 4.64 -23.53 2.70
C LEU A 57 3.80 -24.73 3.20
N VAL A 58 2.62 -24.47 3.76
CA VAL A 58 1.71 -25.53 4.21
C VAL A 58 1.25 -26.41 3.04
N ARG A 59 0.92 -25.79 1.88
CA ARG A 59 0.59 -26.58 0.66
C ARG A 59 1.74 -27.44 0.14
N ARG A 60 2.99 -27.09 0.47
CA ARG A 60 4.20 -27.91 0.18
C ARG A 60 4.49 -28.96 1.24
N GLY A 61 3.58 -29.17 2.19
CA GLY A 61 3.70 -30.20 3.23
C GLY A 61 4.45 -29.76 4.49
N VAL A 62 4.81 -28.49 4.61
CA VAL A 62 5.45 -27.96 5.82
C VAL A 62 4.42 -27.85 6.95
N ARG A 63 4.77 -28.29 8.16
CA ARG A 63 3.92 -28.14 9.34
C ARG A 63 3.60 -26.67 9.58
N ARG A 64 2.34 -26.36 9.92
CA ARG A 64 1.83 -24.98 10.06
C ARG A 64 2.71 -24.12 10.98
N GLY A 65 3.11 -24.65 12.14
CA GLY A 65 3.97 -23.90 13.08
C GLY A 65 5.35 -23.55 12.47
N VAL A 66 5.95 -24.51 11.73
CA VAL A 66 7.22 -24.27 11.03
C VAL A 66 7.05 -23.26 9.90
N ALA A 67 5.94 -23.32 9.17
CA ALA A 67 5.63 -22.36 8.10
C ALA A 67 5.46 -20.92 8.64
N VAL A 68 4.78 -20.75 9.79
CA VAL A 68 4.68 -19.47 10.50
C VAL A 68 6.06 -19.00 10.93
N ALA A 69 6.84 -19.84 11.65
CA ALA A 69 8.16 -19.48 12.13
C ALA A 69 9.11 -19.09 10.97
N ALA A 70 9.10 -19.84 9.87
CA ALA A 70 9.90 -19.51 8.69
C ALA A 70 9.47 -18.18 8.06
N THR A 71 8.16 -17.90 7.99
CA THR A 71 7.66 -16.63 7.46
C THR A 71 8.05 -15.45 8.35
N VAL A 72 7.93 -15.59 9.66
CA VAL A 72 8.37 -14.57 10.63
C VAL A 72 9.89 -14.35 10.52
N LEU A 73 10.68 -15.42 10.45
CA LEU A 73 12.14 -15.31 10.29
C LEU A 73 12.54 -14.56 9.02
N VAL A 74 11.81 -14.75 7.91
CA VAL A 74 12.07 -14.02 6.66
C VAL A 74 11.73 -12.54 6.79
N ILE A 75 10.59 -12.20 7.43
CA ILE A 75 10.20 -10.80 7.63
C ILE A 75 11.18 -10.11 8.59
N ASP A 76 11.35 -10.68 9.77
CA ASP A 76 12.16 -10.10 10.84
C ASP A 76 13.64 -10.04 10.44
N GLY A 77 14.16 -11.11 9.79
CA GLY A 77 15.50 -11.11 9.23
C GLY A 77 15.70 -10.06 8.15
N GLY A 78 14.72 -9.88 7.27
CA GLY A 78 14.74 -8.81 6.26
C GLY A 78 14.72 -7.42 6.88
N LEU A 79 13.87 -7.18 7.89
CA LEU A 79 13.83 -5.90 8.61
C LEU A 79 15.13 -5.60 9.36
N ILE A 80 15.70 -6.61 10.05
CA ILE A 80 16.98 -6.47 10.74
C ILE A 80 18.10 -6.18 9.75
N ALA A 81 18.17 -6.92 8.65
CA ALA A 81 19.18 -6.71 7.63
C ALA A 81 19.10 -5.31 7.02
N PHE A 82 17.86 -4.85 6.72
CA PHE A 82 17.61 -3.50 6.20
C PHE A 82 17.99 -2.41 7.22
N ALA A 83 17.58 -2.57 8.47
CA ALA A 83 17.92 -1.64 9.55
C ALA A 83 19.44 -1.56 9.78
N LEU A 84 20.12 -2.71 9.81
CA LEU A 84 21.56 -2.78 9.96
C LEU A 84 22.29 -2.11 8.78
N ALA A 85 21.87 -2.41 7.55
CA ALA A 85 22.44 -1.77 6.36
C ALA A 85 22.26 -0.25 6.40
N LEU A 86 21.08 0.23 6.84
CA LEU A 86 20.82 1.67 6.99
C LEU A 86 21.71 2.30 8.08
N VAL A 87 21.83 1.68 9.25
CA VAL A 87 22.69 2.17 10.35
C VAL A 87 24.14 2.27 9.89
N LEU A 88 24.66 1.21 9.27
CA LEU A 88 26.04 1.19 8.76
C LEU A 88 26.27 2.25 7.69
N SER A 89 25.32 2.41 6.76
CA SER A 89 25.40 3.40 5.68
C SER A 89 25.33 4.83 6.20
N VAL A 90 24.45 5.13 7.16
CA VAL A 90 24.38 6.46 7.80
C VAL A 90 25.63 6.72 8.64
N GLY A 91 26.16 5.70 9.33
CA GLY A 91 27.44 5.80 10.03
C GLY A 91 28.60 6.15 9.10
N GLN A 92 28.67 5.52 7.91
CA GLN A 92 29.65 5.86 6.89
C GLN A 92 29.46 7.30 6.36
N LEU A 93 28.24 7.76 6.17
CA LEU A 93 27.97 9.14 5.75
C LEU A 93 28.54 10.15 6.76
N ALA A 94 28.40 9.89 8.06
CA ALA A 94 28.96 10.75 9.10
C ALA A 94 30.49 10.88 9.05
N THR A 95 31.18 9.86 8.53
CA THR A 95 32.66 9.87 8.36
C THR A 95 33.10 10.46 7.02
N VAL A 96 32.29 10.32 5.97
CA VAL A 96 32.62 10.76 4.61
C VAL A 96 32.26 12.23 4.40
N LEU A 97 31.13 12.69 4.94
CA LEU A 97 30.62 14.05 4.73
C LEU A 97 31.61 15.17 5.12
N PRO A 98 32.34 15.09 6.25
CA PRO A 98 33.34 16.10 6.60
C PRO A 98 34.48 16.26 5.61
N GLN A 99 34.78 15.22 4.79
CA GLN A 99 35.84 15.24 3.81
C GLN A 99 35.54 16.18 2.64
N TYR A 100 34.28 16.57 2.46
CA TYR A 100 33.79 17.47 1.41
C TYR A 100 33.46 18.86 1.95
N ALA A 101 34.01 19.23 3.11
CA ALA A 101 33.70 20.53 3.72
C ALA A 101 34.23 21.70 2.91
N ASP A 102 35.40 21.55 2.28
CA ASP A 102 36.02 22.60 1.46
C ASP A 102 35.24 22.82 0.15
N GLU A 103 34.89 21.75 -0.55
CA GLU A 103 34.05 21.79 -1.77
C GLU A 103 32.65 22.36 -1.46
N TRP A 104 32.12 22.06 -0.27
CA TRP A 104 30.88 22.65 0.18
C TRP A 104 30.98 24.17 0.36
N GLN A 105 32.10 24.66 0.95
CA GLN A 105 32.32 26.09 1.10
C GLN A 105 32.47 26.78 -0.26
N GLU A 106 33.21 26.20 -1.20
CA GLU A 106 33.33 26.69 -2.58
C GLU A 106 31.97 26.82 -3.26
N LEU A 107 31.08 25.80 -3.10
CA LEU A 107 29.72 25.82 -3.64
C LEU A 107 28.91 26.97 -3.03
N LEU A 108 29.00 27.17 -1.70
CA LEU A 108 28.30 28.25 -1.01
C LEU A 108 28.80 29.63 -1.42
N ASP A 109 30.10 29.78 -1.66
CA ASP A 109 30.69 31.05 -2.11
C ASP A 109 30.30 31.35 -3.57
N GLY A 110 30.25 30.32 -4.43
CA GLY A 110 29.73 30.46 -5.79
C GLY A 110 28.23 30.84 -5.80
N LEU A 111 27.44 30.26 -4.89
CA LEU A 111 26.03 30.62 -4.74
C LEU A 111 25.87 32.08 -4.25
N ARG A 112 26.67 32.51 -3.26
CA ARG A 112 26.69 33.91 -2.80
C ARG A 112 27.03 34.89 -3.93
N ALA A 113 28.07 34.57 -4.73
CA ALA A 113 28.45 35.38 -5.88
C ALA A 113 27.33 35.47 -6.94
N THR A 114 26.67 34.36 -7.23
CA THR A 114 25.54 34.32 -8.16
C THR A 114 24.36 35.16 -7.65
N LEU A 115 23.99 35.03 -6.36
CA LEU A 115 22.93 35.81 -5.75
C LEU A 115 23.23 37.31 -5.73
N ALA A 116 24.48 37.69 -5.47
CA ALA A 116 24.94 39.07 -5.57
C ALA A 116 24.82 39.63 -7.00
N GLY A 117 25.14 38.81 -8.02
CA GLY A 117 24.94 39.15 -9.43
C GLY A 117 23.49 39.35 -9.84
N LEU A 118 22.54 38.69 -9.12
CA LEU A 118 21.11 38.85 -9.32
C LEU A 118 20.53 40.03 -8.50
N GLY A 119 21.37 40.81 -7.80
CA GLY A 119 20.94 41.98 -7.01
C GLY A 119 20.43 41.65 -5.61
N VAL A 120 20.62 40.41 -5.10
CA VAL A 120 20.31 40.07 -3.71
C VAL A 120 21.36 40.68 -2.79
N GLY A 121 20.90 41.47 -1.79
CA GLY A 121 21.79 42.11 -0.83
C GLY A 121 22.63 41.10 -0.03
N PRO A 122 23.89 41.51 0.35
CA PRO A 122 24.83 40.56 0.99
C PRO A 122 24.26 39.94 2.30
N GLU A 123 23.48 40.70 3.07
CA GLU A 123 22.85 40.21 4.30
C GLU A 123 21.80 39.14 4.03
N GLN A 124 20.97 39.33 2.98
CA GLN A 124 19.95 38.36 2.56
C GLN A 124 20.58 37.10 2.00
N ALA A 125 21.63 37.23 1.18
CA ALA A 125 22.40 36.10 0.68
C ALA A 125 23.04 35.31 1.83
N HIS A 126 23.59 36.00 2.85
CA HIS A 126 24.16 35.35 4.03
C HIS A 126 23.13 34.58 4.85
N GLN A 127 21.92 35.13 5.03
CA GLN A 127 20.84 34.43 5.77
C GLN A 127 20.35 33.19 5.02
N LEU A 128 20.20 33.27 3.70
CA LEU A 128 19.80 32.11 2.87
C LEU A 128 20.85 30.99 2.92
N VAL A 129 22.14 31.35 2.89
CA VAL A 129 23.23 30.38 2.87
C VAL A 129 23.57 29.83 4.25
N ARG A 130 23.28 30.53 5.35
CA ARG A 130 23.50 30.05 6.73
C ARG A 130 22.76 28.75 7.05
N SER A 131 21.57 28.55 6.49
CA SER A 131 20.81 27.32 6.69
C SER A 131 21.44 26.10 6.00
N LEU A 132 22.39 26.35 5.08
CA LEU A 132 23.12 25.35 4.31
C LEU A 132 24.55 25.17 4.83
N ASP A 133 24.90 25.68 6.01
CA ASP A 133 26.22 25.53 6.60
C ASP A 133 26.59 24.05 6.77
N PRO A 134 27.82 23.63 6.36
CA PRO A 134 28.28 22.25 6.49
C PRO A 134 28.13 21.68 7.90
N GLY A 135 28.43 22.49 8.92
CA GLY A 135 28.27 22.10 10.32
C GLY A 135 26.82 21.73 10.70
N THR A 136 25.85 22.46 10.15
CA THR A 136 24.42 22.15 10.33
C THR A 136 24.04 20.81 9.68
N VAL A 137 24.57 20.55 8.48
CA VAL A 137 24.31 19.28 7.77
C VAL A 137 24.95 18.10 8.51
N VAL A 138 26.21 18.24 8.96
CA VAL A 138 26.89 17.22 9.79
C VAL A 138 26.14 16.96 11.09
N ALA A 139 25.69 18.02 11.77
CA ALA A 139 24.88 17.89 12.98
C ALA A 139 23.53 17.21 12.72
N ALA A 140 22.89 17.49 11.58
CA ALA A 140 21.66 16.83 11.17
C ALA A 140 21.87 15.33 10.91
N VAL A 141 22.97 14.93 10.25
CA VAL A 141 23.34 13.52 10.03
C VAL A 141 23.65 12.82 11.35
N GLY A 142 24.39 13.47 12.28
CA GLY A 142 24.62 12.97 13.63
C GLY A 142 23.33 12.79 14.43
N GLY A 143 22.42 13.75 14.34
CA GLY A 143 21.08 13.68 14.92
C GLY A 143 20.23 12.54 14.30
N LEU A 144 20.35 12.30 13.01
CA LEU A 144 19.70 11.18 12.33
C LEU A 144 20.23 9.85 12.87
N LEU A 145 21.55 9.70 13.01
CA LEU A 145 22.17 8.50 13.58
C LEU A 145 21.68 8.24 15.03
N GLY A 146 21.59 9.29 15.86
CA GLY A 146 20.99 9.21 17.19
C GLY A 146 19.53 8.73 17.16
N ARG A 147 18.71 9.28 16.26
CA ARG A 147 17.31 8.86 16.10
C ARG A 147 17.18 7.40 15.61
N VAL A 148 18.05 6.96 14.68
CA VAL A 148 18.06 5.57 14.21
C VAL A 148 18.42 4.63 15.36
N THR A 149 19.39 4.99 16.21
CA THR A 149 19.77 4.21 17.41
C THR A 149 18.60 4.14 18.41
N LEU A 150 17.90 5.24 18.65
CA LEU A 150 16.71 5.28 19.52
C LEU A 150 15.53 4.47 18.95
N SER A 151 15.50 4.24 17.64
CA SER A 151 14.48 3.43 16.98
C SER A 151 14.61 1.92 17.20
N ILE A 152 15.66 1.45 17.88
CA ILE A 152 15.83 0.02 18.21
C ILE A 152 14.64 -0.50 19.02
N GLY A 153 14.12 0.27 19.97
CA GLY A 153 12.91 -0.08 20.72
C GLY A 153 11.69 -0.28 19.82
N SER A 154 11.52 0.61 18.83
CA SER A 154 10.45 0.48 17.84
C SER A 154 10.65 -0.76 16.95
N LEU A 155 11.88 -1.08 16.58
CA LEU A 155 12.17 -2.29 15.80
C LEU A 155 11.83 -3.55 16.59
N VAL A 156 12.23 -3.62 17.86
CA VAL A 156 11.88 -4.76 18.75
C VAL A 156 10.35 -4.88 18.86
N LEU A 157 9.64 -3.76 18.99
CA LEU A 157 8.17 -3.76 19.02
C LEU A 157 7.57 -4.30 17.71
N VAL A 158 8.10 -3.91 16.53
CA VAL A 158 7.67 -4.44 15.23
C VAL A 158 7.89 -5.95 15.19
N LEU A 159 9.11 -6.42 15.49
CA LEU A 159 9.49 -7.84 15.43
C LEU A 159 8.60 -8.71 16.34
N ALA A 160 8.42 -8.28 17.61
CA ALA A 160 7.54 -8.97 18.55
C ALA A 160 6.08 -8.97 18.05
N THR A 161 5.60 -7.84 17.53
CA THR A 161 4.22 -7.72 17.03
C THR A 161 4.00 -8.60 15.78
N VAL A 162 4.96 -8.66 14.85
CA VAL A 162 4.91 -9.56 13.68
C VAL A 162 4.78 -11.01 14.14
N LEU A 163 5.61 -11.43 15.12
CA LEU A 163 5.58 -12.78 15.66
C LEU A 163 4.19 -13.14 16.23
N PHE A 164 3.64 -12.30 17.11
CA PHE A 164 2.33 -12.56 17.72
C PHE A 164 1.19 -12.50 16.69
N MET A 165 1.20 -11.51 15.82
CA MET A 165 0.17 -11.36 14.79
C MET A 165 0.21 -12.48 13.75
N ALA A 166 1.40 -12.94 13.34
CA ALA A 166 1.53 -14.06 12.41
C ALA A 166 1.02 -15.38 13.02
N ALA A 167 1.26 -15.59 14.33
CA ALA A 167 0.74 -16.74 15.05
C ALA A 167 -0.80 -16.73 15.12
N ASP A 168 -1.39 -15.57 15.42
CA ASP A 168 -2.84 -15.40 15.58
C ASP A 168 -3.61 -15.32 14.26
N ALA A 169 -3.00 -14.75 13.21
CA ALA A 169 -3.63 -14.54 11.90
C ALA A 169 -4.14 -15.86 11.28
N THR A 170 -3.55 -16.99 11.67
CA THR A 170 -3.90 -18.30 11.14
C THR A 170 -5.30 -18.80 11.53
N GLY A 171 -5.87 -18.34 12.64
CA GLY A 171 -7.23 -18.72 13.11
C GLY A 171 -8.29 -17.65 12.88
N LEU A 172 -7.90 -16.45 12.49
CA LEU A 172 -8.81 -15.30 12.35
C LEU A 172 -9.96 -15.51 11.34
N PRO A 173 -9.72 -16.08 10.14
CA PRO A 173 -10.82 -16.31 9.18
C PRO A 173 -11.88 -17.27 9.69
N GLU A 174 -11.47 -18.31 10.44
CA GLU A 174 -12.38 -19.31 11.02
C GLU A 174 -13.20 -18.72 12.17
N ARG A 175 -12.53 -17.96 13.06
CA ARG A 175 -13.20 -17.24 14.17
C ARG A 175 -14.22 -16.23 13.65
N LEU A 176 -13.88 -15.44 12.64
CA LEU A 176 -14.80 -14.51 11.99
C LEU A 176 -15.93 -15.23 11.25
N ALA A 177 -15.69 -16.44 10.73
CA ALA A 177 -16.74 -17.23 10.08
C ALA A 177 -17.80 -17.74 11.07
N ALA A 178 -17.39 -17.99 12.32
CA ALA A 178 -18.28 -18.48 13.36
C ALA A 178 -19.25 -17.41 13.88
N VAL A 179 -19.00 -16.10 13.63
CA VAL A 179 -19.87 -15.00 14.10
C VAL A 179 -20.90 -14.66 13.02
N PRO A 180 -22.22 -14.82 13.28
CA PRO A 180 -23.27 -14.46 12.34
C PRO A 180 -23.23 -12.96 11.98
N GLY A 181 -23.57 -12.64 10.72
CA GLY A 181 -23.64 -11.24 10.26
C GLY A 181 -22.32 -10.59 9.87
N THR A 182 -21.16 -11.21 10.10
CA THR A 182 -19.82 -10.63 9.80
C THR A 182 -19.40 -10.77 8.34
N TRP A 183 -20.25 -11.29 7.46
CA TRP A 183 -19.87 -11.54 6.06
C TRP A 183 -19.40 -10.29 5.30
N ARG A 184 -20.01 -9.11 5.58
CA ARG A 184 -19.58 -7.83 4.98
C ARG A 184 -18.20 -7.41 5.47
N LEU A 185 -17.96 -7.51 6.78
CA LEU A 185 -16.66 -7.22 7.37
C LEU A 185 -15.59 -8.16 6.82
N ARG A 186 -15.88 -9.44 6.71
CA ARG A 186 -14.97 -10.44 6.14
C ARG A 186 -14.63 -10.12 4.68
N ALA A 187 -15.64 -9.76 3.88
CA ALA A 187 -15.42 -9.34 2.50
C ALA A 187 -14.55 -8.08 2.42
N ALA A 188 -14.85 -7.05 3.21
CA ALA A 188 -14.09 -5.80 3.25
C ALA A 188 -12.63 -6.01 3.70
N LEU A 189 -12.40 -6.82 4.75
CA LEU A 189 -11.04 -7.16 5.19
C LEU A 189 -10.30 -8.04 4.17
N GLY A 190 -11.01 -8.91 3.45
CA GLY A 190 -10.44 -9.71 2.36
C GLY A 190 -9.99 -8.84 1.18
N ASP A 191 -10.79 -7.85 0.79
CA ASP A 191 -10.45 -6.88 -0.25
C ASP A 191 -9.26 -6.02 0.21
N PHE A 192 -9.30 -5.48 1.42
CA PHE A 192 -8.19 -4.75 2.02
C PHE A 192 -6.87 -5.56 1.98
N ALA A 193 -6.92 -6.81 2.45
CA ALA A 193 -5.71 -7.65 2.49
C ALA A 193 -5.18 -7.95 1.08
N ARG A 194 -6.04 -8.11 0.09
CA ARG A 194 -5.65 -8.34 -1.31
C ARG A 194 -5.01 -7.11 -1.91
N ASP A 195 -5.66 -5.94 -1.76
CA ASP A 195 -5.23 -4.70 -2.36
C ASP A 195 -3.94 -4.18 -1.70
N THR A 196 -3.85 -4.25 -0.37
CA THR A 196 -2.62 -3.92 0.39
C THR A 196 -1.46 -4.82 -0.02
N ARG A 197 -1.69 -6.13 -0.14
CA ARG A 197 -0.64 -7.06 -0.58
C ARG A 197 -0.17 -6.74 -1.98
N ARG A 198 -1.11 -6.53 -2.92
CA ARG A 198 -0.76 -6.17 -4.29
C ARG A 198 0.08 -4.90 -4.33
N TYR A 199 -0.34 -3.87 -3.60
CA TYR A 199 0.40 -2.61 -3.49
C TYR A 199 1.82 -2.84 -2.94
N VAL A 200 1.95 -3.45 -1.77
CA VAL A 200 3.25 -3.62 -1.11
C VAL A 200 4.19 -4.49 -1.95
N VAL A 201 3.71 -5.60 -2.52
CA VAL A 201 4.54 -6.47 -3.38
C VAL A 201 5.01 -5.72 -4.61
N VAL A 202 4.12 -5.02 -5.31
CA VAL A 202 4.48 -4.23 -6.50
C VAL A 202 5.50 -3.16 -6.13
N THR A 203 5.23 -2.36 -5.11
CA THR A 203 6.12 -1.28 -4.66
C THR A 203 7.48 -1.84 -4.19
N THR A 204 7.50 -2.99 -3.51
CA THR A 204 8.75 -3.65 -3.08
C THR A 204 9.58 -4.11 -4.28
N VAL A 205 8.96 -4.81 -5.23
CA VAL A 205 9.68 -5.35 -6.39
C VAL A 205 10.22 -4.23 -7.28
N PHE A 206 9.38 -3.25 -7.62
CA PHE A 206 9.81 -2.12 -8.45
C PHE A 206 10.76 -1.18 -7.71
N GLY A 207 10.52 -0.91 -6.42
CA GLY A 207 11.42 -0.12 -5.59
C GLY A 207 12.79 -0.77 -5.43
N PHE A 208 12.84 -2.12 -5.30
CA PHE A 208 14.09 -2.85 -5.28
C PHE A 208 14.84 -2.76 -6.62
N ALA A 209 14.12 -2.89 -7.74
CA ALA A 209 14.71 -2.73 -9.06
C ALA A 209 15.28 -1.32 -9.27
N VAL A 210 14.54 -0.27 -8.88
CA VAL A 210 15.01 1.13 -8.89
C VAL A 210 16.27 1.26 -8.03
N ALA A 211 16.24 0.79 -6.79
CA ALA A 211 17.36 0.89 -5.86
C ALA A 211 18.64 0.22 -6.38
N VAL A 212 18.51 -0.95 -7.01
CA VAL A 212 19.64 -1.65 -7.61
C VAL A 212 20.22 -0.87 -8.79
N LEU A 213 19.36 -0.37 -9.69
CA LEU A 213 19.81 0.40 -10.85
C LEU A 213 20.44 1.73 -10.44
N ASP A 214 19.84 2.44 -9.47
CA ASP A 214 20.39 3.67 -8.91
C ASP A 214 21.75 3.42 -8.23
N THR A 215 21.86 2.34 -7.44
CA THR A 215 23.12 1.94 -6.79
C THR A 215 24.21 1.67 -7.84
N VAL A 216 23.89 0.87 -8.87
CA VAL A 216 24.84 0.55 -9.96
C VAL A 216 25.27 1.82 -10.70
N ALA A 217 24.33 2.70 -11.01
CA ALA A 217 24.63 3.97 -11.66
C ALA A 217 25.60 4.82 -10.83
N LEU A 218 25.36 4.94 -9.52
CA LEU A 218 26.22 5.71 -8.62
C LEU A 218 27.63 5.09 -8.48
N VAL A 219 27.74 3.74 -8.45
CA VAL A 219 29.03 3.04 -8.49
C VAL A 219 29.79 3.37 -9.76
N LEU A 220 29.13 3.31 -10.92
CA LEU A 220 29.75 3.61 -12.22
C LEU A 220 30.18 5.09 -12.35
N LEU A 221 29.46 5.99 -11.71
CA LEU A 221 29.76 7.41 -11.65
C LEU A 221 30.83 7.78 -10.59
N GLY A 222 31.29 6.81 -9.78
CA GLY A 222 32.25 7.04 -8.71
C GLY A 222 31.71 7.85 -7.53
N ILE A 223 30.39 7.91 -7.35
CA ILE A 223 29.75 8.66 -6.25
C ILE A 223 29.82 7.82 -4.96
N PRO A 224 30.34 8.38 -3.85
CA PRO A 224 30.47 7.66 -2.59
C PRO A 224 29.13 7.26 -1.99
N LEU A 225 29.17 6.20 -1.19
CA LEU A 225 28.02 5.65 -0.46
C LEU A 225 26.86 5.18 -1.35
N PRO A 226 27.11 4.50 -2.50
CA PRO A 226 26.06 4.14 -3.44
C PRO A 226 24.98 3.25 -2.80
N LEU A 227 25.35 2.39 -1.86
CA LEU A 227 24.40 1.53 -1.13
C LEU A 227 23.44 2.34 -0.25
N LEU A 228 23.93 3.40 0.43
CA LEU A 228 23.08 4.30 1.21
C LEU A 228 22.00 4.94 0.34
N TRP A 229 22.41 5.47 -0.81
CA TRP A 229 21.48 6.14 -1.72
C TRP A 229 20.51 5.15 -2.37
N GLY A 230 20.96 3.94 -2.66
CA GLY A 230 20.06 2.87 -3.11
C GLY A 230 19.05 2.45 -2.05
N LEU A 231 19.45 2.29 -0.79
CA LEU A 231 18.54 2.03 0.34
C LEU A 231 17.54 3.17 0.53
N LEU A 232 18.01 4.41 0.37
CA LEU A 232 17.13 5.59 0.43
C LEU A 232 16.12 5.57 -0.73
N SER A 233 16.55 5.31 -1.97
CA SER A 233 15.67 5.16 -3.13
C SER A 233 14.63 4.06 -2.90
N PHE A 234 15.04 2.91 -2.33
CA PHE A 234 14.13 1.83 -1.97
C PHE A 234 13.07 2.28 -0.97
N LEU A 235 13.48 2.92 0.13
CA LEU A 235 12.57 3.36 1.19
C LEU A 235 11.61 4.45 0.69
N THR A 236 12.15 5.44 0.00
CA THR A 236 11.36 6.58 -0.50
C THR A 236 10.37 6.18 -1.58
N ASN A 237 10.64 5.07 -2.30
CA ASN A 237 9.71 4.53 -3.30
C ASN A 237 8.33 4.12 -2.73
N TYR A 238 8.23 3.91 -1.41
CA TYR A 238 6.95 3.68 -0.75
C TYR A 238 6.13 4.97 -0.54
N VAL A 239 6.73 6.15 -0.72
CA VAL A 239 6.05 7.44 -0.59
C VAL A 239 5.65 7.95 -1.98
N PRO A 240 4.39 7.79 -2.40
CA PRO A 240 3.97 8.17 -3.73
C PRO A 240 4.21 9.65 -4.04
N ASN A 241 4.63 9.95 -5.25
CA ASN A 241 4.85 11.29 -5.83
C ASN A 241 6.01 12.10 -5.20
N ILE A 242 6.26 11.98 -3.90
CA ILE A 242 7.31 12.75 -3.19
C ILE A 242 8.59 11.94 -3.08
N GLY A 243 8.47 10.61 -3.02
CA GLY A 243 9.60 9.71 -2.76
C GLY A 243 10.75 9.84 -3.75
N PHE A 244 10.45 10.00 -5.03
CA PHE A 244 11.45 10.22 -6.06
C PHE A 244 12.38 11.42 -5.75
N PHE A 245 11.79 12.57 -5.38
CA PHE A 245 12.57 13.77 -5.07
C PHE A 245 13.41 13.58 -3.80
N LEU A 246 12.89 12.89 -2.79
CA LEU A 246 13.63 12.59 -1.57
C LEU A 246 14.79 11.62 -1.81
N GLY A 247 14.64 10.66 -2.71
CA GLY A 247 15.71 9.73 -3.10
C GLY A 247 16.77 10.36 -3.97
N LEU A 248 16.36 11.28 -4.86
CA LEU A 248 17.24 11.94 -5.83
C LEU A 248 18.11 13.05 -5.21
N ALA A 249 17.55 13.87 -4.30
CA ALA A 249 18.19 15.10 -3.85
C ALA A 249 19.57 14.89 -3.20
N PRO A 250 19.77 13.95 -2.23
CA PRO A 250 21.06 13.81 -1.57
C PRO A 250 22.18 13.32 -2.50
N PRO A 251 22.02 12.27 -3.33
CA PRO A 251 23.09 11.84 -4.25
C PRO A 251 23.39 12.89 -5.32
N THR A 252 22.39 13.67 -5.77
CA THR A 252 22.61 14.78 -6.71
C THR A 252 23.46 15.88 -6.07
N LEU A 253 23.17 16.22 -4.81
CA LEU A 253 23.96 17.21 -4.07
C LEU A 253 25.41 16.75 -3.90
N LEU A 254 25.61 15.48 -3.54
CA LEU A 254 26.95 14.92 -3.41
C LEU A 254 27.69 14.89 -4.76
N ALA A 255 27.00 14.55 -5.85
CA ALA A 255 27.53 14.62 -7.21
C ALA A 255 27.95 16.04 -7.60
N LEU A 256 27.16 17.04 -7.19
CA LEU A 256 27.48 18.45 -7.41
C LEU A 256 28.78 18.87 -6.70
N LEU A 257 29.00 18.41 -5.47
CA LEU A 257 30.22 18.68 -4.71
C LEU A 257 31.44 18.02 -5.31
N ILE A 258 31.33 16.80 -5.79
CA ILE A 258 32.50 16.02 -6.28
C ILE A 258 32.87 16.35 -7.70
N GLY A 259 31.92 16.51 -8.60
CA GLY A 259 32.14 16.63 -10.04
C GLY A 259 31.44 17.82 -10.69
N GLY A 260 30.92 18.73 -9.86
CA GLY A 260 30.27 19.94 -10.33
C GLY A 260 28.91 19.69 -11.03
N PRO A 261 28.38 20.71 -11.72
CA PRO A 261 27.00 20.67 -12.26
C PRO A 261 26.81 19.62 -13.35
N GLY A 262 27.88 19.24 -14.09
CA GLY A 262 27.80 18.21 -15.12
C GLY A 262 27.51 16.83 -14.54
N LEU A 263 28.18 16.41 -13.45
CA LEU A 263 27.97 15.15 -12.79
C LEU A 263 26.61 15.14 -12.08
N ALA A 264 26.24 16.24 -11.43
CA ALA A 264 24.92 16.38 -10.81
C ALA A 264 23.79 16.22 -11.82
N LEU A 265 23.88 16.88 -12.97
CA LEU A 265 22.90 16.74 -14.06
C LEU A 265 22.81 15.27 -14.55
N LEU A 266 23.95 14.59 -14.68
CA LEU A 266 23.99 13.20 -15.12
C LEU A 266 23.26 12.28 -14.12
N VAL A 267 23.43 12.49 -12.81
CA VAL A 267 22.67 11.78 -11.77
C VAL A 267 21.17 12.04 -11.91
N VAL A 268 20.76 13.31 -12.06
CA VAL A 268 19.34 13.68 -12.25
C VAL A 268 18.75 12.97 -13.48
N VAL A 269 19.47 12.98 -14.59
CA VAL A 269 19.01 12.34 -15.84
C VAL A 269 18.88 10.83 -15.65
N ILE A 270 19.86 10.15 -15.07
CA ILE A 270 19.84 8.70 -14.87
C ILE A 270 18.70 8.30 -13.92
N TYR A 271 18.59 8.96 -12.76
CA TYR A 271 17.51 8.67 -11.79
C TYR A 271 16.12 8.91 -12.40
N THR A 272 15.96 10.00 -13.15
CA THR A 272 14.71 10.31 -13.85
C THR A 272 14.39 9.23 -14.89
N LEU A 273 15.39 8.82 -15.68
CA LEU A 273 15.21 7.78 -16.70
C LEU A 273 14.85 6.43 -16.07
N VAL A 274 15.58 6.00 -15.04
CA VAL A 274 15.32 4.74 -14.32
C VAL A 274 13.90 4.74 -13.75
N ASN A 275 13.53 5.81 -13.04
CA ASN A 275 12.19 5.91 -12.46
C ASN A 275 11.10 5.99 -13.53
N PHE A 276 11.30 6.79 -14.59
CA PHE A 276 10.34 6.89 -15.69
C PHE A 276 10.13 5.54 -16.38
N VAL A 277 11.20 4.84 -16.75
CA VAL A 277 11.10 3.54 -17.43
C VAL A 277 10.44 2.52 -16.53
N LEU A 278 10.88 2.39 -15.28
CA LEU A 278 10.34 1.36 -14.39
C LEU A 278 8.91 1.66 -13.92
N GLN A 279 8.63 2.89 -13.50
CA GLN A 279 7.34 3.22 -12.89
C GLN A 279 6.28 3.66 -13.91
N SER A 280 6.67 4.34 -15.00
CA SER A 280 5.70 4.86 -15.96
C SER A 280 5.50 3.95 -17.18
N VAL A 281 6.48 3.07 -17.49
CA VAL A 281 6.40 2.18 -18.66
C VAL A 281 6.24 0.73 -18.23
N VAL A 282 7.19 0.19 -17.45
CA VAL A 282 7.21 -1.25 -17.12
C VAL A 282 6.12 -1.64 -16.13
N GLN A 283 5.94 -0.86 -15.06
CA GLN A 283 4.98 -1.18 -14.01
C GLN A 283 3.53 -1.24 -14.53
N PRO A 284 3.00 -0.27 -15.30
CA PRO A 284 1.65 -0.36 -15.86
C PRO A 284 1.45 -1.54 -16.82
N VAL A 285 2.48 -1.85 -17.62
CA VAL A 285 2.43 -2.97 -18.57
C VAL A 285 2.38 -4.32 -17.85
N VAL A 286 3.20 -4.50 -16.79
CA VAL A 286 3.35 -5.78 -16.09
C VAL A 286 2.25 -6.00 -15.05
N VAL A 287 1.87 -4.95 -14.34
CA VAL A 287 1.00 -5.07 -13.15
C VAL A 287 -0.36 -4.40 -13.36
N GLY A 288 -0.43 -3.42 -14.26
CA GLY A 288 -1.58 -2.51 -14.33
C GLY A 288 -1.66 -1.62 -13.09
N ASP A 289 -2.81 -0.94 -12.90
CA ASP A 289 -3.01 -0.12 -11.71
C ASP A 289 -3.08 -0.97 -10.44
N ALA A 290 -2.11 -0.81 -9.56
CA ALA A 290 -1.98 -1.64 -8.37
C ALA A 290 -3.14 -1.45 -7.39
N VAL A 291 -3.71 -0.24 -7.26
CA VAL A 291 -4.62 0.12 -6.16
C VAL A 291 -5.83 0.93 -6.64
N GLY A 292 -6.06 1.29 -7.80
CA GLY A 292 -7.29 1.99 -8.26
C GLY A 292 -7.70 3.26 -7.47
N LEU A 293 -6.81 3.84 -6.66
CA LEU A 293 -7.04 5.10 -5.95
C LEU A 293 -6.74 6.29 -6.85
N SER A 294 -7.49 7.39 -6.72
CA SER A 294 -7.18 8.62 -7.45
C SER A 294 -5.85 9.23 -6.99
N VAL A 295 -5.13 9.89 -7.90
CA VAL A 295 -3.84 10.56 -7.60
C VAL A 295 -4.01 11.57 -6.47
N THR A 296 -5.10 12.34 -6.49
CA THR A 296 -5.42 13.33 -5.44
C THR A 296 -5.59 12.67 -4.07
N LEU A 297 -6.33 11.56 -4.00
CA LEU A 297 -6.52 10.82 -2.75
C LEU A 297 -5.20 10.23 -2.25
N THR A 298 -4.38 9.71 -3.14
CA THR A 298 -3.04 9.20 -2.82
C THR A 298 -2.17 10.30 -2.22
N PHE A 299 -2.12 11.48 -2.85
CA PHE A 299 -1.35 12.61 -2.35
C PHE A 299 -1.86 13.10 -0.99
N LEU A 300 -3.17 13.27 -0.85
CA LEU A 300 -3.79 13.69 0.42
C LEU A 300 -3.55 12.66 1.53
N SER A 301 -3.60 11.37 1.20
CA SER A 301 -3.28 10.28 2.14
C SER A 301 -1.87 10.41 2.71
N VAL A 302 -0.88 10.68 1.85
CA VAL A 302 0.51 10.88 2.30
C VAL A 302 0.59 12.05 3.29
N ILE A 303 -0.05 13.18 3.00
CA ILE A 303 -0.05 14.34 3.89
C ILE A 303 -0.69 13.98 5.24
N VAL A 304 -1.91 13.45 5.22
CA VAL A 304 -2.67 13.12 6.44
C VAL A 304 -1.91 12.12 7.31
N TRP A 305 -1.47 11.02 6.74
CA TRP A 305 -0.82 9.99 7.52
C TRP A 305 0.59 10.38 7.97
N THR A 306 1.29 11.25 7.22
CA THR A 306 2.57 11.83 7.66
C THR A 306 2.36 12.73 8.89
N VAL A 307 1.32 13.56 8.89
CA VAL A 307 0.99 14.40 10.05
C VAL A 307 0.61 13.56 11.27
N VAL A 308 -0.12 12.47 11.07
CA VAL A 308 -0.61 11.62 12.17
C VAL A 308 0.47 10.69 12.73
N LEU A 309 1.22 9.98 11.88
CA LEU A 309 2.16 8.93 12.27
C LEU A 309 3.63 9.25 11.97
N GLY A 310 3.92 10.46 11.49
CA GLY A 310 5.27 10.85 11.09
C GLY A 310 5.76 10.12 9.82
N PRO A 311 7.07 9.91 9.66
CA PRO A 311 7.65 9.28 8.47
C PRO A 311 7.10 7.89 8.16
N LEU A 312 6.80 7.09 9.20
CA LEU A 312 6.13 5.79 9.01
C LEU A 312 4.74 5.94 8.40
N GLY A 313 4.04 7.03 8.74
CA GLY A 313 2.75 7.35 8.12
C GLY A 313 2.84 7.62 6.63
N ALA A 314 3.90 8.28 6.16
CA ALA A 314 4.15 8.47 4.73
C ALA A 314 4.31 7.13 3.98
N VAL A 315 5.12 6.23 4.53
CA VAL A 315 5.37 4.89 3.98
C VAL A 315 4.11 4.02 3.99
N LEU A 316 3.31 4.12 5.04
CA LEU A 316 2.09 3.33 5.24
C LEU A 316 0.82 4.02 4.71
N ALA A 317 0.94 5.18 4.06
CA ALA A 317 -0.20 6.01 3.66
C ALA A 317 -1.25 5.24 2.85
N ILE A 318 -0.84 4.46 1.85
CA ILE A 318 -1.75 3.69 1.01
C ILE A 318 -2.39 2.53 1.78
N PRO A 319 -1.64 1.65 2.49
CA PRO A 319 -2.24 0.62 3.33
C PRO A 319 -3.25 1.16 4.36
N LEU A 320 -2.92 2.27 5.03
CA LEU A 320 -3.80 2.90 6.02
C LEU A 320 -5.08 3.45 5.39
N THR A 321 -4.96 4.06 4.22
CA THR A 321 -6.12 4.56 3.48
C THR A 321 -7.00 3.43 3.00
N LEU A 322 -6.43 2.32 2.51
CA LEU A 322 -7.18 1.12 2.16
C LEU A 322 -7.88 0.50 3.39
N PHE A 323 -7.23 0.51 4.55
CA PHE A 323 -7.81 0.03 5.80
C PHE A 323 -8.97 0.92 6.25
N ALA A 324 -8.79 2.23 6.29
CA ALA A 324 -9.84 3.18 6.60
C ALA A 324 -11.02 3.05 5.63
N TYR A 325 -10.74 2.92 4.34
CA TYR A 325 -11.76 2.68 3.33
C TYR A 325 -12.54 1.38 3.57
N ALA A 326 -11.86 0.27 3.88
CA ALA A 326 -12.50 -1.02 4.16
C ALA A 326 -13.44 -0.94 5.37
N LEU A 327 -13.06 -0.21 6.43
CA LEU A 327 -13.86 -0.07 7.64
C LEU A 327 -15.03 0.91 7.47
N LEU A 328 -14.81 2.06 6.80
CA LEU A 328 -15.79 3.16 6.77
C LEU A 328 -16.76 3.06 5.60
N VAL A 329 -16.32 2.54 4.46
CA VAL A 329 -17.09 2.55 3.21
C VAL A 329 -17.44 1.13 2.75
N GLY A 330 -16.55 0.16 3.00
CA GLY A 330 -16.69 -1.21 2.51
C GLY A 330 -17.92 -1.95 3.02
N GLN A 331 -18.45 -1.56 4.18
CA GLN A 331 -19.55 -2.24 4.87
C GLN A 331 -20.95 -1.71 4.51
N ASP A 332 -21.04 -0.46 3.98
CA ASP A 332 -22.31 0.23 3.74
C ASP A 332 -22.67 0.26 2.25
N PRO A 333 -23.80 -0.39 1.84
CA PRO A 333 -24.27 -0.37 0.46
C PRO A 333 -24.70 1.02 -0.02
N GLU A 334 -25.17 1.89 0.89
CA GLU A 334 -25.64 3.23 0.55
C GLU A 334 -24.48 4.18 0.21
N ARG A 335 -23.26 3.86 0.67
CA ARG A 335 -22.05 4.64 0.39
C ARG A 335 -21.33 4.26 -0.91
N ARG A 336 -22.00 3.55 -1.82
CA ARG A 336 -21.44 3.17 -3.14
C ARG A 336 -20.94 4.36 -3.94
N TRP A 337 -21.56 5.53 -3.79
CA TRP A 337 -21.13 6.77 -4.43
C TRP A 337 -19.70 7.17 -4.01
N ALA A 338 -19.33 6.93 -2.76
CA ALA A 338 -17.99 7.21 -2.27
C ALA A 338 -16.93 6.34 -2.99
N ARG A 339 -17.26 5.10 -3.36
CA ARG A 339 -16.38 4.24 -4.16
C ARG A 339 -16.06 4.84 -5.52
N VAL A 340 -17.05 5.44 -6.17
CA VAL A 340 -16.86 6.05 -7.49
C VAL A 340 -16.00 7.30 -7.40
N LEU A 341 -16.17 8.11 -6.35
CA LEU A 341 -15.39 9.33 -6.15
C LEU A 341 -13.93 9.05 -5.71
N LEU A 342 -13.71 7.96 -4.97
CA LEU A 342 -12.39 7.58 -4.46
C LEU A 342 -11.59 6.74 -5.47
N ALA A 343 -12.27 6.12 -6.44
CA ALA A 343 -11.63 5.35 -7.50
C ALA A 343 -10.96 6.29 -8.51
N GLY A 344 -9.73 5.95 -8.92
CA GLY A 344 -9.08 6.55 -10.07
C GLY A 344 -9.79 6.20 -11.38
N ALA A 345 -9.40 6.82 -12.49
CA ALA A 345 -10.03 6.64 -13.80
C ALA A 345 -10.13 5.17 -14.25
N SER A 346 -9.11 4.36 -13.93
CA SER A 346 -9.07 2.91 -14.20
C SER A 346 -9.91 2.09 -13.22
N GLY A 347 -10.08 2.54 -11.98
CA GLY A 347 -10.91 1.88 -10.96
C GLY A 347 -12.40 2.10 -11.18
N ALA A 348 -12.79 3.20 -11.83
CA ALA A 348 -14.19 3.51 -12.13
C ALA A 348 -14.80 2.50 -13.13
N GLY A 349 -14.04 2.03 -14.11
CA GLY A 349 -14.49 1.01 -15.08
C GLY A 349 -14.78 -0.35 -14.42
N THR A 350 -13.89 -0.81 -13.58
CA THR A 350 -14.05 -2.10 -12.84
C THR A 350 -15.12 -2.02 -11.75
N ALA A 351 -15.31 -0.86 -11.12
CA ALA A 351 -16.37 -0.63 -10.14
C ALA A 351 -17.76 -0.58 -10.81
N ALA A 352 -17.86 0.02 -11.97
CA ALA A 352 -19.10 0.06 -12.79
C ALA A 352 -19.48 -1.36 -13.28
N ASP A 353 -18.50 -2.16 -13.72
CA ASP A 353 -18.73 -3.52 -14.20
C ASP A 353 -19.15 -4.48 -13.06
N ARG A 354 -18.58 -4.32 -11.86
CA ARG A 354 -19.00 -5.07 -10.66
C ARG A 354 -20.37 -4.61 -10.13
N ALA A 355 -20.75 -3.34 -10.34
CA ALA A 355 -22.06 -2.81 -9.96
C ALA A 355 -23.17 -3.23 -10.92
N THR A 356 -22.86 -3.50 -12.18
CA THR A 356 -23.76 -3.98 -13.23
C THR A 356 -23.83 -5.49 -13.34
N GLY A 357 -23.19 -6.23 -12.41
CA GLY A 357 -23.17 -7.69 -12.33
C GLY A 357 -24.55 -8.34 -12.62
N PRO A 358 -24.73 -9.59 -12.74
CA PRO A 358 -25.44 -10.44 -13.69
C PRO A 358 -26.84 -10.01 -14.21
N ARG A 359 -27.33 -8.82 -13.87
CA ARG A 359 -28.61 -8.30 -14.41
C ARG A 359 -28.59 -8.09 -15.92
N ARG A 360 -27.44 -7.92 -16.56
CA ARG A 360 -27.33 -7.80 -18.03
C ARG A 360 -27.45 -9.16 -18.72
N ALA A 361 -26.98 -10.24 -18.09
CA ALA A 361 -27.07 -11.59 -18.65
C ALA A 361 -28.53 -12.10 -18.71
N LEU A 362 -29.39 -11.69 -17.75
CA LEU A 362 -30.80 -12.05 -17.73
C LEU A 362 -31.64 -11.26 -18.75
N ARG A 363 -31.29 -9.99 -19.02
CA ARG A 363 -32.00 -9.19 -20.04
C ARG A 363 -31.70 -9.58 -21.50
N HIS A 364 -30.55 -10.20 -21.76
CA HIS A 364 -30.24 -10.72 -23.11
C HIS A 364 -30.90 -12.06 -23.39
N ARG A 365 -31.28 -12.84 -22.37
CA ARG A 365 -32.00 -14.11 -22.54
C ARG A 365 -33.48 -13.92 -22.89
N ASP A 366 -34.09 -12.81 -22.45
CA ASP A 366 -35.50 -12.50 -22.70
C ASP A 366 -35.72 -11.77 -24.03
N ARG A 367 -34.67 -11.43 -24.79
CA ARG A 367 -34.74 -10.75 -26.07
C ARG A 367 -34.37 -11.60 -27.28
N GLN A 368 -34.26 -12.91 -27.14
CA GLN A 368 -34.28 -13.76 -28.34
C GLN A 368 -35.69 -13.82 -28.87
N PRO A 369 -35.96 -13.31 -30.09
CA PRO A 369 -37.25 -13.44 -30.70
C PRO A 369 -37.52 -14.92 -30.93
N ARG A 370 -38.63 -15.42 -30.39
CA ARG A 370 -39.17 -16.68 -30.83
C ARG A 370 -39.41 -16.55 -32.33
N SER A 371 -38.60 -17.22 -33.15
CA SER A 371 -38.84 -17.37 -34.54
C SER A 371 -40.15 -18.13 -34.73
N SER A 372 -41.16 -17.34 -35.14
CA SER A 372 -42.38 -17.84 -35.72
C SER A 372 -42.03 -18.63 -37.01
N SER A 373 -42.27 -19.91 -37.00
CA SER A 373 -42.44 -20.66 -38.25
C SER A 373 -43.92 -21.01 -38.37
N ALA A 374 -44.61 -20.12 -39.04
CA ALA A 374 -45.86 -20.44 -39.71
C ALA A 374 -45.51 -20.83 -41.15
N ASP A 375 -46.34 -21.72 -41.68
CA ASP A 375 -46.55 -22.18 -43.08
C ASP A 375 -46.11 -23.64 -43.24
N ASP A 376 -46.83 -24.50 -43.83
CA ASP A 376 -48.17 -24.58 -44.41
C ASP A 376 -48.31 -26.00 -45.00
N ASP A 377 -49.52 -26.46 -45.11
CA ASP A 377 -49.96 -27.47 -46.03
C ASP A 377 -49.65 -28.97 -45.91
N GLY A 378 -50.74 -29.74 -45.90
CA GLY A 378 -50.85 -31.07 -46.51
C GLY A 378 -51.34 -32.20 -45.61
N LEU A 379 -52.66 -32.36 -45.56
CA LEU A 379 -53.42 -33.58 -45.20
C LEU A 379 -53.06 -34.77 -46.17
N PRO A 380 -53.40 -36.06 -45.94
CA PRO A 380 -54.46 -36.58 -45.06
C PRO A 380 -54.19 -37.91 -44.30
N ARG A 381 -55.13 -38.22 -43.41
CA ARG A 381 -55.54 -39.41 -42.70
C ARG A 381 -55.19 -40.79 -43.28
N VAL A 382 -55.06 -41.77 -42.35
CA VAL A 382 -55.68 -43.10 -42.22
C VAL A 382 -54.84 -43.91 -41.18
N GLY A 383 -55.31 -44.35 -40.07
CA GLY A 383 -56.11 -45.52 -39.79
C GLY A 383 -55.59 -46.26 -38.57
N SER A 384 -56.37 -46.30 -37.56
CA SER A 384 -56.86 -47.41 -36.76
C SER A 384 -55.93 -48.34 -35.96
N ARG A 385 -56.42 -48.56 -34.74
CA ARG A 385 -56.47 -49.80 -33.89
C ARG A 385 -55.38 -49.98 -32.87
N SER A 386 -55.75 -49.79 -31.64
CA SER A 386 -56.25 -50.80 -30.69
C SER A 386 -55.18 -51.56 -29.92
N GLY A 387 -55.27 -51.51 -28.59
CA GLY A 387 -54.71 -52.53 -27.74
C GLY A 387 -54.24 -52.04 -26.38
N ARG A 388 -55.20 -51.94 -25.44
CA ARG A 388 -54.95 -52.14 -23.98
C ARG A 388 -55.03 -53.64 -23.70
N PRO A 389 -54.79 -54.18 -22.49
CA PRO A 389 -54.06 -53.74 -21.28
C PRO A 389 -53.20 -54.90 -20.66
N GLY A 390 -52.58 -54.64 -19.53
CA GLY A 390 -52.05 -55.71 -18.69
C GLY A 390 -51.12 -55.19 -17.59
N ALA A 391 -51.71 -55.05 -16.42
CA ALA A 391 -51.02 -55.11 -15.12
C ALA A 391 -51.21 -56.53 -14.58
N PRO A 392 -50.77 -56.88 -13.37
CA PRO A 392 -49.61 -56.63 -12.54
C PRO A 392 -48.95 -57.97 -12.10
N GLN A 393 -47.99 -57.96 -11.19
CA GLN A 393 -47.68 -58.98 -10.16
C GLN A 393 -46.23 -58.88 -9.77
N ASP A 394 -45.89 -58.63 -8.64
CA ASP A 394 -45.88 -59.26 -7.29
C ASP A 394 -44.46 -59.55 -6.82
N VAL A 395 -44.21 -59.07 -5.69
CA VAL A 395 -43.24 -59.35 -4.62
C VAL A 395 -42.93 -60.86 -4.44
N PRO A 396 -41.70 -61.28 -3.97
CA PRO A 396 -41.54 -61.28 -2.49
C PRO A 396 -40.08 -61.05 -1.96
N LEU A 397 -40.08 -60.45 -0.84
CA LEU A 397 -39.40 -60.63 0.46
C LEU A 397 -38.34 -61.74 0.68
N GLY A 398 -37.25 -61.29 1.27
CA GLY A 398 -36.53 -61.73 2.45
C GLY A 398 -35.58 -62.94 2.36
N PRO A 399 -34.88 -63.27 3.43
CA PRO A 399 -34.16 -62.47 4.44
C PRO A 399 -32.74 -62.99 4.74
N GLY A 400 -32.00 -62.31 5.60
CA GLY A 400 -31.24 -63.04 6.59
C GLY A 400 -29.72 -62.78 6.67
N SER A 401 -29.37 -62.32 7.85
CA SER A 401 -28.26 -62.74 8.72
C SER A 401 -26.83 -62.47 8.23
N GLY A 402 -25.91 -61.97 8.96
CA GLY A 402 -25.59 -61.89 10.37
C GLY A 402 -24.15 -61.40 10.44
N GLY A 403 -23.86 -60.80 11.52
CA GLY A 403 -22.53 -60.32 11.89
C GLY A 403 -21.47 -61.43 12.12
N PRO A 404 -20.32 -61.16 12.69
CA PRO A 404 -20.12 -60.24 13.86
C PRO A 404 -19.29 -59.01 13.55
#